data_c8e53f81441806248c342c9b970819d2
#
_entry.id   c8e53f81441806248c342c9b970819d2
#
_cell.length_a   1.000
_cell.length_b   1.000
_cell.length_c   1.000
_cell.angle_alpha   90.00
_cell.angle_beta   90.00
_cell.angle_gamma   90.00
#
_symmetry.space_group_name_H-M   'P 1'
#
loop_
_entity.id
_entity.type
_entity.pdbx_description
1 polymer ?
#
loop_
_entity_poly.entity_id
_entity_poly.type
_entity_poly.pdbx_seq_one_letter_code
_entity_poly.pdbx_strand_id
1 'polypeptide(L)'
;MKYNFDTCPNRIGYGSLKWDKYKGRDILPLWVADMDFTSAPEIIEALQQRLDHGVFGYTIPFEEPAEAVINYLDRQHGYFAKAGWLNFLPGLVPAINLCCHAFTEPGESVMTATPVYPPFLSAPDYAHRELIKVPLSLNEADQWTLDIDAMEAAVRPDTKIFVLCSPHNPVGRVFNKEELTAVADFCERHDLILISDEIHCDLIFDEDAKHIVTSTVSKQIADRTVTLMAPSKTYNLPGLACAFSVIENTKLRARFRETIRGIITEVNCFGYAGITAAYNHGETWRQELLTYLRGNYNLVENFIKTELPEITFRPMEATYLAWFDVNKLGLKDPTEYFEKHGVGLTDGTPFDGPQHVRLNFGCPRARLEEGLELIAKAVRARDE
;
A
#
# COMPACT_ATOMS: atom_id res chain seq x y z
N MET A 1 20.98 8.96 -13.81
CA MET A 1 19.50 9.01 -13.72
C MET A 1 19.02 10.23 -14.52
N LYS A 2 17.91 10.09 -15.22
CA LYS A 2 17.25 11.19 -15.96
C LYS A 2 16.51 12.12 -14.99
N TYR A 3 16.02 11.57 -13.87
CA TYR A 3 15.23 12.27 -12.86
C TYR A 3 16.04 12.55 -11.61
N ASN A 4 15.71 13.66 -10.92
CA ASN A 4 16.39 14.07 -9.69
C ASN A 4 15.52 13.74 -8.47
N PHE A 5 15.99 12.81 -7.63
CA PHE A 5 15.37 12.43 -6.38
C PHE A 5 16.09 13.03 -5.13
N ASP A 6 17.19 13.76 -5.32
CA ASP A 6 17.91 14.41 -4.22
C ASP A 6 17.30 15.75 -3.80
N THR A 7 16.35 16.25 -4.60
CA THR A 7 15.62 17.48 -4.30
C THR A 7 14.13 17.24 -4.22
N CYS A 8 13.45 18.00 -3.38
CA CYS A 8 12.00 17.96 -3.27
C CYS A 8 11.45 19.38 -3.07
N PRO A 9 10.21 19.65 -3.53
CA PRO A 9 9.56 20.93 -3.30
C PRO A 9 9.27 21.16 -1.81
N ASN A 10 9.17 22.41 -1.40
CA ASN A 10 8.59 22.74 -0.09
C ASN A 10 7.11 22.37 -0.09
N ARG A 11 6.70 21.58 0.91
CA ARG A 11 5.33 21.09 1.06
C ARG A 11 4.56 21.76 2.20
N ILE A 12 5.24 22.58 3.03
CA ILE A 12 4.61 23.28 4.15
C ILE A 12 3.70 24.40 3.61
N GLY A 13 2.48 24.43 4.07
CA GLY A 13 1.50 25.44 3.67
C GLY A 13 0.70 25.11 2.42
N TYR A 14 0.88 23.88 1.86
CA TYR A 14 0.13 23.38 0.71
C TYR A 14 -0.96 22.37 1.08
N GLY A 15 -1.34 22.29 2.36
CA GLY A 15 -2.32 21.31 2.84
C GLY A 15 -1.76 19.88 2.91
N SER A 16 -0.44 19.73 2.97
CA SER A 16 0.20 18.42 3.08
C SER A 16 -0.06 17.80 4.44
N LEU A 17 -0.81 16.69 4.48
CA LEU A 17 -1.03 15.94 5.71
C LEU A 17 0.30 15.58 6.40
N LYS A 18 1.31 15.20 5.63
CA LYS A 18 2.64 14.83 6.13
C LYS A 18 3.34 16.01 6.82
N TRP A 19 3.39 17.15 6.18
CA TRP A 19 4.19 18.29 6.59
C TRP A 19 3.43 19.29 7.48
N ASP A 20 2.17 19.59 7.16
CA ASP A 20 1.40 20.60 7.88
C ASP A 20 0.93 20.12 9.26
N LYS A 21 0.95 18.78 9.54
CA LYS A 21 0.81 18.21 10.90
C LYS A 21 1.82 18.83 11.87
N TYR A 22 3.03 19.10 11.41
CA TYR A 22 4.13 19.59 12.23
C TYR A 22 4.47 21.08 11.98
N LYS A 23 3.60 21.80 11.27
CA LYS A 23 3.82 23.22 10.98
C LYS A 23 4.08 24.04 12.27
N GLY A 24 5.22 24.73 12.30
CA GLY A 24 5.65 25.50 13.48
C GLY A 24 6.32 24.67 14.59
N ARG A 25 6.54 23.39 14.37
CA ARG A 25 7.30 22.50 15.24
C ARG A 25 8.56 22.01 14.52
N ASP A 26 9.65 21.85 15.25
CA ASP A 26 10.90 21.31 14.71
C ASP A 26 10.86 19.78 14.74
N ILE A 27 10.05 19.20 13.83
CA ILE A 27 9.87 17.76 13.69
C ILE A 27 9.97 17.38 12.22
N LEU A 28 10.90 16.51 11.89
CA LEU A 28 11.07 15.94 10.56
C LEU A 28 10.01 14.85 10.30
N PRO A 29 9.08 15.03 9.34
CA PRO A 29 8.01 14.05 9.11
C PRO A 29 8.47 12.90 8.22
N LEU A 30 8.59 11.70 8.80
CA LEU A 30 8.87 10.44 8.10
C LEU A 30 7.77 9.40 8.37
N TRP A 31 6.49 9.83 8.35
CA TRP A 31 5.37 8.99 8.81
C TRP A 31 4.42 8.53 7.70
N VAL A 32 3.60 9.39 7.13
CA VAL A 32 2.53 8.99 6.20
C VAL A 32 3.09 8.48 4.85
N ALA A 33 2.37 7.55 4.24
CA ALA A 33 2.78 6.84 3.03
C ALA A 33 2.52 7.64 1.73
N ASP A 34 3.07 8.85 1.64
CA ASP A 34 3.36 9.56 0.40
C ASP A 34 4.85 9.90 0.33
N MET A 35 5.41 9.96 -0.86
CA MET A 35 6.81 10.31 -1.04
C MET A 35 7.00 11.83 -1.08
N ASP A 36 8.24 12.29 -0.84
CA ASP A 36 8.56 13.72 -0.96
C ASP A 36 9.05 14.11 -2.37
N PHE A 37 9.17 13.15 -3.27
CA PHE A 37 9.57 13.38 -4.66
C PHE A 37 8.46 14.02 -5.48
N THR A 38 8.86 14.86 -6.44
CA THR A 38 7.96 15.30 -7.50
C THR A 38 7.53 14.10 -8.34
N SER A 39 6.27 14.02 -8.70
CA SER A 39 5.76 13.00 -9.61
C SER A 39 6.44 13.09 -11.00
N ALA A 40 6.35 12.03 -11.79
CA ALA A 40 6.96 11.99 -13.12
C ALA A 40 6.55 13.20 -13.97
N PRO A 41 7.48 13.86 -14.68
CA PRO A 41 7.17 15.02 -15.52
C PRO A 41 6.09 14.75 -16.55
N GLU A 42 6.05 13.55 -17.10
CA GLU A 42 5.06 13.11 -18.08
C GLU A 42 3.62 13.13 -17.50
N ILE A 43 3.49 12.84 -16.21
CA ILE A 43 2.21 12.94 -15.50
C ILE A 43 1.83 14.42 -15.27
N ILE A 44 2.80 15.23 -14.85
CA ILE A 44 2.59 16.67 -14.62
C ILE A 44 2.15 17.35 -15.92
N GLU A 45 2.78 17.00 -17.05
CA GLU A 45 2.41 17.50 -18.37
C GLU A 45 0.95 17.15 -18.75
N ALA A 46 0.55 15.89 -18.54
CA ALA A 46 -0.83 15.47 -18.81
C ALA A 46 -1.85 16.21 -17.93
N LEU A 47 -1.53 16.47 -16.67
CA LEU A 47 -2.36 17.26 -15.78
C LEU A 47 -2.42 18.72 -16.24
N GLN A 48 -1.30 19.31 -16.71
CA GLN A 48 -1.26 20.66 -17.23
C GLN A 48 -2.12 20.80 -18.50
N GLN A 49 -2.04 19.84 -19.42
CA GLN A 49 -2.88 19.81 -20.63
C GLN A 49 -4.38 19.78 -20.25
N ARG A 50 -4.73 19.01 -19.21
CA ARG A 50 -6.11 18.98 -18.71
C ARG A 50 -6.52 20.32 -18.07
N LEU A 51 -5.61 20.98 -17.36
CA LEU A 51 -5.84 22.30 -16.78
C LEU A 51 -6.02 23.35 -17.87
N ASP A 52 -5.18 23.35 -18.91
CA ASP A 52 -5.22 24.30 -20.01
C ASP A 52 -6.52 24.19 -20.84
N HIS A 53 -7.13 23.00 -20.91
CA HIS A 53 -8.46 22.82 -21.50
C HIS A 53 -9.55 23.61 -20.79
N GLY A 54 -9.43 23.80 -19.45
CA GLY A 54 -10.23 24.74 -18.65
C GLY A 54 -11.69 24.34 -18.38
N VAL A 55 -12.17 23.15 -18.88
CA VAL A 55 -13.53 22.67 -18.61
C VAL A 55 -13.47 21.40 -17.77
N PHE A 56 -13.96 21.49 -16.53
CA PHE A 56 -13.96 20.39 -15.54
C PHE A 56 -15.36 19.79 -15.39
N GLY A 57 -15.94 19.35 -16.53
CA GLY A 57 -17.24 18.71 -16.58
C GLY A 57 -17.22 17.26 -16.12
N TYR A 58 -18.39 16.63 -16.09
CA TYR A 58 -18.50 15.20 -15.82
C TYR A 58 -17.61 14.38 -16.77
N THR A 59 -16.81 13.51 -16.22
CA THR A 59 -15.84 12.71 -16.96
C THR A 59 -16.07 11.23 -16.65
N ILE A 60 -16.04 10.39 -17.66
CA ILE A 60 -16.13 8.93 -17.54
C ILE A 60 -14.87 8.31 -18.17
N PRO A 61 -14.50 7.07 -17.76
CA PRO A 61 -13.35 6.37 -18.31
C PRO A 61 -13.68 5.82 -19.71
N PHE A 62 -13.65 6.67 -20.74
CA PHE A 62 -13.71 6.22 -22.11
C PHE A 62 -12.60 5.20 -22.41
N GLU A 63 -12.28 4.93 -23.65
CA GLU A 63 -11.36 3.86 -24.03
C GLU A 63 -9.96 4.04 -23.44
N GLU A 64 -9.41 5.26 -23.49
CA GLU A 64 -8.00 5.56 -23.17
C GLU A 64 -7.55 5.17 -21.75
N PRO A 65 -8.23 5.54 -20.65
CA PRO A 65 -7.83 5.11 -19.30
C PRO A 65 -7.93 3.58 -19.12
N ALA A 66 -8.94 2.95 -19.70
CA ALA A 66 -9.10 1.50 -19.61
C ALA A 66 -8.00 0.76 -20.40
N GLU A 67 -7.67 1.22 -21.61
CA GLU A 67 -6.57 0.69 -22.42
C GLU A 67 -5.21 0.87 -21.73
N ALA A 68 -4.95 2.03 -21.13
CA ALA A 68 -3.73 2.27 -20.38
C ALA A 68 -3.55 1.26 -19.23
N VAL A 69 -4.63 1.00 -18.47
CA VAL A 69 -4.63 0.00 -17.39
C VAL A 69 -4.41 -1.42 -17.93
N ILE A 70 -5.13 -1.83 -18.98
CA ILE A 70 -5.02 -3.17 -19.57
C ILE A 70 -3.61 -3.42 -20.12
N ASN A 71 -3.08 -2.47 -20.88
CA ASN A 71 -1.74 -2.56 -21.45
C ASN A 71 -0.64 -2.57 -20.36
N TYR A 72 -0.85 -1.84 -19.27
CA TYR A 72 0.02 -1.87 -18.11
C TYR A 72 0.00 -3.25 -17.42
N LEU A 73 -1.19 -3.81 -17.14
CA LEU A 73 -1.35 -5.11 -16.49
C LEU A 73 -0.70 -6.23 -17.30
N ASP A 74 -0.89 -6.24 -18.62
CA ASP A 74 -0.24 -7.20 -19.52
C ASP A 74 1.29 -7.03 -19.52
N ARG A 75 1.77 -5.82 -19.77
CA ARG A 75 3.20 -5.54 -19.89
C ARG A 75 3.98 -5.78 -18.60
N GLN A 76 3.45 -5.34 -17.45
CA GLN A 76 4.16 -5.41 -16.18
C GLN A 76 3.96 -6.72 -15.43
N HIS A 77 2.78 -7.31 -15.53
CA HIS A 77 2.37 -8.44 -14.69
C HIS A 77 1.96 -9.68 -15.49
N GLY A 78 1.90 -9.61 -16.83
CA GLY A 78 1.38 -10.69 -17.66
C GLY A 78 -0.08 -11.02 -17.38
N TYR A 79 -0.84 -10.05 -16.89
CA TYR A 79 -2.24 -10.21 -16.54
C TYR A 79 -3.16 -9.68 -17.66
N PHE A 80 -3.75 -10.61 -18.42
CA PHE A 80 -4.61 -10.30 -19.56
C PHE A 80 -6.03 -9.90 -19.14
N ALA A 81 -6.16 -8.70 -18.57
CA ALA A 81 -7.46 -8.17 -18.15
C ALA A 81 -8.30 -7.68 -19.34
N LYS A 82 -9.63 -7.61 -19.14
CA LYS A 82 -10.57 -7.05 -20.11
C LYS A 82 -11.19 -5.76 -19.58
N ALA A 83 -11.46 -4.79 -20.45
CA ALA A 83 -12.06 -3.52 -20.06
C ALA A 83 -13.35 -3.68 -19.24
N GLY A 84 -14.19 -4.66 -19.60
CA GLY A 84 -15.42 -4.96 -18.87
C GLY A 84 -15.21 -5.48 -17.43
N TRP A 85 -13.99 -5.88 -17.04
CA TRP A 85 -13.65 -6.33 -15.68
C TRP A 85 -13.25 -5.18 -14.77
N LEU A 86 -12.89 -4.03 -15.35
CA LEU A 86 -12.42 -2.84 -14.62
C LEU A 86 -13.59 -2.09 -13.99
N ASN A 87 -13.34 -1.56 -12.79
CA ASN A 87 -14.19 -0.58 -12.14
C ASN A 87 -13.25 0.50 -11.55
N PHE A 88 -13.37 1.73 -12.02
CA PHE A 88 -12.59 2.86 -11.49
C PHE A 88 -13.20 3.36 -10.20
N LEU A 89 -12.34 3.78 -9.26
CA LEU A 89 -12.69 4.10 -7.89
C LEU A 89 -11.84 5.30 -7.41
N PRO A 90 -12.33 6.10 -6.45
CA PRO A 90 -11.56 7.24 -5.93
C PRO A 90 -10.40 6.82 -5.02
N GLY A 91 -10.29 5.53 -4.68
CA GLY A 91 -9.21 5.00 -3.85
C GLY A 91 -9.50 3.58 -3.34
N LEU A 92 -8.48 2.92 -2.75
CA LEU A 92 -8.64 1.55 -2.28
C LEU A 92 -9.27 1.44 -0.89
N VAL A 93 -9.15 2.45 -0.03
CA VAL A 93 -9.85 2.45 1.26
C VAL A 93 -11.38 2.40 1.06
N PRO A 94 -12.00 3.25 0.21
CA PRO A 94 -13.40 3.06 -0.17
C PRO A 94 -13.68 1.68 -0.78
N ALA A 95 -12.79 1.16 -1.64
CA ALA A 95 -12.98 -0.14 -2.29
C ALA A 95 -13.06 -1.29 -1.28
N ILE A 96 -12.17 -1.33 -0.28
CA ILE A 96 -12.17 -2.36 0.77
C ILE A 96 -13.47 -2.31 1.58
N ASN A 97 -13.91 -1.10 2.00
CA ASN A 97 -15.17 -0.91 2.69
C ASN A 97 -16.36 -1.42 1.85
N LEU A 98 -16.39 -1.06 0.57
CA LEU A 98 -17.44 -1.51 -0.35
C LEU A 98 -17.43 -3.02 -0.57
N CYS A 99 -16.26 -3.67 -0.58
CA CYS A 99 -16.17 -5.13 -0.64
C CYS A 99 -16.80 -5.78 0.59
N CYS A 100 -16.58 -5.24 1.79
CA CYS A 100 -17.25 -5.73 3.01
C CYS A 100 -18.78 -5.66 2.85
N HIS A 101 -19.32 -4.53 2.36
CA HIS A 101 -20.75 -4.41 2.11
C HIS A 101 -21.26 -5.28 0.97
N ALA A 102 -20.49 -5.44 -0.11
CA ALA A 102 -20.90 -6.17 -1.29
C ALA A 102 -20.97 -7.69 -1.06
N PHE A 103 -20.06 -8.21 -0.24
CA PHE A 103 -19.82 -9.66 -0.21
C PHE A 103 -20.07 -10.32 1.15
N THR A 104 -20.54 -9.56 2.14
CA THR A 104 -20.94 -10.09 3.44
C THR A 104 -22.28 -9.53 3.89
N GLU A 105 -22.95 -10.28 4.80
CA GLU A 105 -24.16 -9.85 5.48
C GLU A 105 -23.86 -9.53 6.95
N PRO A 106 -24.73 -8.78 7.67
CA PRO A 106 -24.57 -8.56 9.10
C PRO A 106 -24.44 -9.87 9.88
N GLY A 107 -23.42 -9.96 10.76
CA GLY A 107 -23.10 -11.15 11.53
C GLY A 107 -22.13 -12.12 10.85
N GLU A 108 -21.77 -11.87 9.60
CA GLU A 108 -20.67 -12.59 8.94
C GLU A 108 -19.33 -11.94 9.27
N SER A 109 -18.24 -12.64 8.97
CA SER A 109 -16.90 -12.21 9.32
C SER A 109 -15.95 -12.02 8.13
N VAL A 110 -14.98 -11.16 8.35
CA VAL A 110 -13.87 -10.84 7.42
C VAL A 110 -12.56 -11.20 8.12
N MET A 111 -11.69 -11.93 7.45
CA MET A 111 -10.37 -12.32 7.95
C MET A 111 -9.27 -11.51 7.28
N THR A 112 -8.21 -11.18 8.03
CA THR A 112 -6.97 -10.61 7.50
C THR A 112 -5.77 -11.02 8.34
N ALA A 113 -4.57 -10.99 7.74
CA ALA A 113 -3.32 -11.24 8.44
C ALA A 113 -2.76 -9.94 9.05
N THR A 114 -2.21 -9.99 10.28
CA THR A 114 -1.67 -8.82 11.01
C THR A 114 -0.19 -9.01 11.38
N PRO A 115 0.61 -7.91 11.51
CA PRO A 115 0.21 -6.50 11.40
C PRO A 115 -0.13 -6.13 9.96
N VAL A 116 -1.10 -5.23 9.75
CA VAL A 116 -1.55 -4.81 8.41
C VAL A 116 -2.05 -3.38 8.41
N TYR A 117 -2.16 -2.78 7.23
CA TYR A 117 -2.67 -1.42 7.02
C TYR A 117 -4.02 -1.20 7.73
N PRO A 118 -4.16 -0.17 8.59
CA PRO A 118 -5.32 -0.02 9.48
C PRO A 118 -6.72 -0.10 8.84
N PRO A 119 -6.95 0.38 7.61
CA PRO A 119 -8.24 0.22 6.96
C PRO A 119 -8.71 -1.23 6.77
N PHE A 120 -7.81 -2.21 6.75
CA PHE A 120 -8.19 -3.63 6.73
C PHE A 120 -8.85 -4.06 8.04
N LEU A 121 -8.46 -3.41 9.14
CA LEU A 121 -8.98 -3.68 10.48
C LEU A 121 -10.29 -2.92 10.74
N SER A 122 -10.42 -1.69 10.22
CA SER A 122 -11.58 -0.84 10.47
C SER A 122 -12.74 -1.04 9.48
N ALA A 123 -12.47 -1.49 8.25
CA ALA A 123 -13.52 -1.65 7.24
C ALA A 123 -14.60 -2.68 7.63
N PRO A 124 -14.27 -3.85 8.22
CA PRO A 124 -15.28 -4.76 8.74
C PRO A 124 -16.17 -4.14 9.83
N ASP A 125 -15.55 -3.39 10.77
CA ASP A 125 -16.30 -2.70 11.84
C ASP A 125 -17.28 -1.66 11.28
N TYR A 126 -16.84 -0.82 10.32
CA TYR A 126 -17.71 0.15 9.63
C TYR A 126 -18.86 -0.51 8.88
N ALA A 127 -18.66 -1.73 8.40
CA ALA A 127 -19.69 -2.53 7.77
C ALA A 127 -20.55 -3.34 8.77
N HIS A 128 -20.29 -3.25 10.08
CA HIS A 128 -20.89 -4.07 11.14
C HIS A 128 -20.67 -5.58 10.89
N ARG A 129 -19.44 -5.95 10.55
CA ARG A 129 -18.96 -7.32 10.37
C ARG A 129 -17.94 -7.67 11.44
N GLU A 130 -17.82 -8.94 11.77
CA GLU A 130 -16.78 -9.38 12.68
C GLU A 130 -15.42 -9.44 11.96
N LEU A 131 -14.36 -9.04 12.66
CA LEU A 131 -13.00 -9.13 12.18
C LEU A 131 -12.28 -10.31 12.83
N ILE A 132 -11.71 -11.18 11.99
CA ILE A 132 -10.80 -12.25 12.41
C ILE A 132 -9.38 -11.82 12.04
N LYS A 133 -8.52 -11.65 13.05
CA LYS A 133 -7.10 -11.31 12.86
C LYS A 133 -6.26 -12.57 13.04
N VAL A 134 -5.39 -12.83 12.09
CA VAL A 134 -4.41 -13.92 12.16
C VAL A 134 -3.01 -13.31 12.13
N PRO A 135 -2.20 -13.48 13.18
CA PRO A 135 -0.84 -12.95 13.17
C PRO A 135 0.01 -13.57 12.04
N LEU A 136 0.79 -12.75 11.36
CA LEU A 136 1.88 -13.25 10.52
C LEU A 136 2.90 -14.00 11.39
N SER A 137 3.53 -15.01 10.84
CA SER A 137 4.65 -15.72 11.45
C SER A 137 5.98 -15.32 10.81
N LEU A 138 7.07 -15.84 11.33
CA LEU A 138 8.40 -15.69 10.75
C LEU A 138 8.85 -17.04 10.19
N ASN A 139 9.38 -17.04 8.98
CA ASN A 139 9.99 -18.23 8.38
C ASN A 139 11.44 -18.42 8.89
N GLU A 140 12.11 -19.48 8.44
CA GLU A 140 13.50 -19.79 8.83
C GLU A 140 14.52 -18.71 8.44
N ALA A 141 14.18 -17.85 7.47
CA ALA A 141 15.00 -16.73 7.02
C ALA A 141 14.71 -15.41 7.77
N ASP A 142 13.98 -15.45 8.90
CA ASP A 142 13.51 -14.28 9.68
C ASP A 142 12.66 -13.30 8.86
N GLN A 143 11.93 -13.80 7.85
CA GLN A 143 11.02 -13.03 7.03
C GLN A 143 9.57 -13.29 7.45
N TRP A 144 8.76 -12.25 7.41
CA TRP A 144 7.33 -12.36 7.66
C TRP A 144 6.64 -13.24 6.61
N THR A 145 5.75 -14.14 7.04
CA THR A 145 4.98 -15.02 6.16
C THR A 145 3.56 -15.23 6.68
N LEU A 146 2.66 -15.66 5.79
CA LEU A 146 1.31 -16.04 6.16
C LEU A 146 1.34 -17.39 6.88
N ASP A 147 0.67 -17.47 8.04
CA ASP A 147 0.52 -18.69 8.81
C ASP A 147 -0.78 -19.40 8.40
N ILE A 148 -0.69 -20.29 7.42
CA ILE A 148 -1.86 -21.00 6.88
C ILE A 148 -2.49 -21.89 7.94
N ASP A 149 -1.71 -22.52 8.81
CA ASP A 149 -2.25 -23.39 9.88
C ASP A 149 -3.03 -22.54 10.90
N ALA A 150 -2.53 -21.37 11.26
CA ALA A 150 -3.25 -20.43 12.11
C ALA A 150 -4.52 -19.89 11.43
N MET A 151 -4.48 -19.66 10.11
CA MET A 151 -5.67 -19.27 9.33
C MET A 151 -6.73 -20.38 9.33
N GLU A 152 -6.31 -21.65 9.13
CA GLU A 152 -7.20 -22.81 9.21
C GLU A 152 -7.85 -22.97 10.60
N ALA A 153 -7.08 -22.70 11.65
CA ALA A 153 -7.60 -22.77 13.02
C ALA A 153 -8.57 -21.62 13.37
N ALA A 154 -8.43 -20.48 12.70
CA ALA A 154 -9.21 -19.27 13.00
C ALA A 154 -10.46 -19.09 12.12
N VAL A 155 -10.49 -19.70 10.94
CA VAL A 155 -11.63 -19.56 10.00
C VAL A 155 -12.89 -20.16 10.59
N ARG A 156 -14.04 -19.50 10.35
CA ARG A 156 -15.34 -19.90 10.86
C ARG A 156 -16.33 -20.13 9.73
N PRO A 157 -17.46 -20.83 9.95
CA PRO A 157 -18.49 -21.03 8.92
C PRO A 157 -19.10 -19.72 8.39
N ASP A 158 -19.10 -18.67 9.23
CA ASP A 158 -19.58 -17.32 8.89
C ASP A 158 -18.51 -16.43 8.24
N THR A 159 -17.27 -16.90 8.10
CA THR A 159 -16.23 -16.16 7.39
C THR A 159 -16.52 -16.18 5.88
N LYS A 160 -16.52 -14.99 5.23
CA LYS A 160 -16.85 -14.84 3.80
C LYS A 160 -15.75 -14.19 2.99
N ILE A 161 -14.91 -13.40 3.61
CA ILE A 161 -13.85 -12.65 2.94
C ILE A 161 -12.51 -12.92 3.63
N PHE A 162 -11.48 -13.14 2.83
CA PHE A 162 -10.10 -12.95 3.24
C PHE A 162 -9.53 -11.70 2.53
N VAL A 163 -8.99 -10.74 3.30
CA VAL A 163 -8.35 -9.54 2.75
C VAL A 163 -6.85 -9.70 2.83
N LEU A 164 -6.20 -9.77 1.66
CA LEU A 164 -4.76 -9.91 1.47
C LEU A 164 -4.14 -8.58 1.08
N CYS A 165 -3.02 -8.20 1.70
CA CYS A 165 -2.15 -7.12 1.28
C CYS A 165 -0.90 -7.71 0.60
N SER A 166 -0.69 -7.47 -0.69
CA SER A 166 0.43 -8.04 -1.45
C SER A 166 0.94 -7.08 -2.53
N PRO A 167 2.13 -6.49 -2.38
CA PRO A 167 3.10 -6.59 -1.26
C PRO A 167 2.54 -6.10 0.07
N HIS A 168 2.99 -6.71 1.17
CA HIS A 168 2.36 -6.54 2.49
C HIS A 168 2.89 -5.33 3.26
N ASN A 169 2.02 -4.36 3.50
CA ASN A 169 2.29 -3.20 4.35
C ASN A 169 1.76 -3.47 5.77
N PRO A 170 2.59 -3.41 6.85
CA PRO A 170 3.80 -2.58 6.94
C PRO A 170 5.14 -3.32 6.73
N VAL A 171 5.14 -4.62 6.61
CA VAL A 171 6.37 -5.43 6.72
C VAL A 171 7.20 -5.53 5.43
N GLY A 172 6.67 -5.05 4.30
CA GLY A 172 7.39 -4.99 3.02
C GLY A 172 7.60 -6.33 2.32
N ARG A 173 6.83 -7.39 2.68
CA ARG A 173 6.95 -8.71 2.06
C ARG A 173 6.31 -8.77 0.68
N VAL A 174 6.97 -9.47 -0.23
CA VAL A 174 6.42 -9.92 -1.51
C VAL A 174 6.19 -11.42 -1.43
N PHE A 175 4.93 -11.84 -1.43
CA PHE A 175 4.61 -13.28 -1.36
C PHE A 175 4.94 -13.97 -2.68
N ASN A 176 5.61 -15.12 -2.59
CA ASN A 176 5.97 -15.93 -3.74
C ASN A 176 4.78 -16.77 -4.24
N LYS A 177 5.01 -17.53 -5.32
CA LYS A 177 3.94 -18.32 -5.96
C LYS A 177 3.40 -19.40 -5.03
N GLU A 178 4.27 -20.03 -4.26
CA GLU A 178 3.91 -21.11 -3.32
C GLU A 178 3.02 -20.55 -2.19
N GLU A 179 3.40 -19.42 -1.61
CA GLU A 179 2.63 -18.72 -0.58
C GLU A 179 1.24 -18.28 -1.12
N LEU A 180 1.19 -17.69 -2.31
CA LEU A 180 -0.07 -17.28 -2.95
C LEU A 180 -0.94 -18.47 -3.37
N THR A 181 -0.33 -19.61 -3.74
CA THR A 181 -1.06 -20.85 -4.01
C THR A 181 -1.71 -21.37 -2.74
N ALA A 182 -1.00 -21.36 -1.62
CA ALA A 182 -1.55 -21.78 -0.33
C ALA A 182 -2.74 -20.91 0.10
N VAL A 183 -2.67 -19.58 -0.14
CA VAL A 183 -3.81 -18.66 0.06
C VAL A 183 -4.98 -19.01 -0.86
N ALA A 184 -4.70 -19.31 -2.14
CA ALA A 184 -5.73 -19.67 -3.11
C ALA A 184 -6.46 -20.95 -2.68
N ASP A 185 -5.72 -21.98 -2.30
CA ASP A 185 -6.24 -23.26 -1.82
C ASP A 185 -7.06 -23.09 -0.52
N PHE A 186 -6.60 -22.24 0.41
CA PHE A 186 -7.33 -21.89 1.62
C PHE A 186 -8.67 -21.22 1.27
N CYS A 187 -8.66 -20.20 0.41
CA CYS A 187 -9.88 -19.52 -0.01
C CYS A 187 -10.86 -20.46 -0.73
N GLU A 188 -10.36 -21.40 -1.51
CA GLU A 188 -11.19 -22.39 -2.22
C GLU A 188 -11.84 -23.38 -1.24
N ARG A 189 -11.06 -23.92 -0.28
CA ARG A 189 -11.59 -24.88 0.72
C ARG A 189 -12.71 -24.29 1.58
N HIS A 190 -12.61 -23.01 1.92
CA HIS A 190 -13.57 -22.33 2.82
C HIS A 190 -14.58 -21.45 2.07
N ASP A 191 -14.61 -21.52 0.75
CA ASP A 191 -15.50 -20.73 -0.11
C ASP A 191 -15.44 -19.21 0.18
N LEU A 192 -14.21 -18.70 0.40
CA LEU A 192 -13.98 -17.30 0.68
C LEU A 192 -13.81 -16.47 -0.60
N ILE A 193 -14.29 -15.24 -0.58
CA ILE A 193 -13.93 -14.23 -1.56
C ILE A 193 -12.60 -13.61 -1.13
N LEU A 194 -11.66 -13.54 -2.06
CA LEU A 194 -10.36 -12.90 -1.83
C LEU A 194 -10.42 -11.43 -2.27
N ILE A 195 -10.13 -10.52 -1.35
CA ILE A 195 -9.86 -9.12 -1.68
C ILE A 195 -8.35 -8.94 -1.65
N SER A 196 -7.74 -8.82 -2.83
CA SER A 196 -6.29 -8.66 -2.96
C SER A 196 -5.94 -7.20 -3.20
N ASP A 197 -5.44 -6.52 -2.16
CA ASP A 197 -4.91 -5.16 -2.27
C ASP A 197 -3.46 -5.22 -2.73
N GLU A 198 -3.24 -4.86 -3.99
CA GLU A 198 -1.96 -4.93 -4.68
C GLU A 198 -1.40 -3.52 -4.98
N ILE A 199 -1.76 -2.51 -4.18
CA ILE A 199 -1.36 -1.11 -4.41
C ILE A 199 0.16 -0.88 -4.44
N HIS A 200 0.93 -1.77 -3.83
CA HIS A 200 2.40 -1.70 -3.77
C HIS A 200 3.10 -2.57 -4.83
N CYS A 201 2.38 -3.18 -5.77
CA CYS A 201 2.88 -4.14 -6.74
C CYS A 201 4.07 -3.67 -7.58
N ASP A 202 4.18 -2.36 -7.84
CA ASP A 202 5.25 -1.75 -8.61
C ASP A 202 6.43 -1.22 -7.79
N LEU A 203 6.35 -1.35 -6.47
CA LEU A 203 7.36 -0.80 -5.54
C LEU A 203 8.26 -1.90 -4.96
N ILE A 204 8.63 -2.86 -5.78
CA ILE A 204 9.56 -3.94 -5.44
C ILE A 204 10.96 -3.48 -5.82
N PHE A 205 11.82 -3.28 -4.84
CA PHE A 205 13.21 -2.86 -5.04
C PHE A 205 14.21 -4.01 -4.89
N ASP A 206 13.79 -5.16 -4.37
CA ASP A 206 14.58 -6.39 -4.38
C ASP A 206 14.59 -6.99 -5.77
N GLU A 207 15.79 -7.35 -6.27
CA GLU A 207 15.98 -7.89 -7.64
C GLU A 207 15.53 -9.35 -7.76
N ASP A 208 15.51 -10.09 -6.66
CA ASP A 208 15.13 -11.49 -6.62
C ASP A 208 13.62 -11.67 -6.40
N ALA A 209 12.92 -10.62 -5.95
CA ALA A 209 11.48 -10.64 -5.73
C ALA A 209 10.70 -10.14 -6.95
N LYS A 210 9.57 -10.79 -7.23
CA LYS A 210 8.66 -10.39 -8.30
C LYS A 210 7.21 -10.46 -7.83
N HIS A 211 6.45 -9.39 -8.09
CA HIS A 211 5.01 -9.40 -7.83
C HIS A 211 4.29 -10.40 -8.76
N ILE A 212 3.39 -11.16 -8.17
CA ILE A 212 2.44 -12.02 -8.87
C ILE A 212 1.05 -11.51 -8.53
N VAL A 213 0.30 -11.11 -9.55
CA VAL A 213 -1.11 -10.76 -9.38
C VAL A 213 -1.85 -12.00 -8.88
N THR A 214 -2.42 -11.94 -7.67
CA THR A 214 -2.94 -13.12 -6.97
C THR A 214 -4.00 -13.86 -7.78
N SER A 215 -4.84 -13.15 -8.52
CA SER A 215 -5.86 -13.76 -9.41
C SER A 215 -5.27 -14.58 -10.57
N THR A 216 -3.96 -14.45 -10.87
CA THR A 216 -3.33 -15.22 -11.95
C THR A 216 -2.78 -16.57 -11.50
N VAL A 217 -2.80 -16.87 -10.20
CA VAL A 217 -2.25 -18.11 -9.63
C VAL A 217 -3.02 -19.34 -10.11
N SER A 218 -4.35 -19.26 -10.14
CA SER A 218 -5.22 -20.31 -10.69
C SER A 218 -6.54 -19.74 -11.19
N LYS A 219 -7.25 -20.53 -12.03
CA LYS A 219 -8.59 -20.13 -12.51
C LYS A 219 -9.60 -20.07 -11.37
N GLN A 220 -9.47 -20.95 -10.40
CA GLN A 220 -10.38 -21.03 -9.25
C GLN A 220 -10.27 -19.76 -8.38
N ILE A 221 -9.05 -19.29 -8.12
CA ILE A 221 -8.88 -18.05 -7.36
C ILE A 221 -9.28 -16.83 -8.17
N ALA A 222 -9.05 -16.80 -9.50
CA ALA A 222 -9.53 -15.72 -10.37
C ALA A 222 -11.04 -15.51 -10.27
N ASP A 223 -11.81 -16.62 -10.20
CA ASP A 223 -13.26 -16.59 -10.13
C ASP A 223 -13.81 -16.08 -8.78
N ARG A 224 -12.97 -15.95 -7.75
CA ARG A 224 -13.34 -15.45 -6.41
C ARG A 224 -12.57 -14.23 -5.94
N THR A 225 -11.73 -13.64 -6.79
CA THR A 225 -10.88 -12.50 -6.43
C THR A 225 -11.43 -11.17 -6.90
N VAL A 226 -11.31 -10.17 -6.02
CA VAL A 226 -11.35 -8.74 -6.35
C VAL A 226 -9.94 -8.22 -6.20
N THR A 227 -9.25 -7.98 -7.31
CA THR A 227 -7.92 -7.35 -7.32
C THR A 227 -8.06 -5.84 -7.26
N LEU A 228 -7.39 -5.20 -6.32
CA LEU A 228 -7.40 -3.74 -6.09
C LEU A 228 -6.03 -3.16 -6.39
N MET A 229 -5.96 -2.17 -7.28
CA MET A 229 -4.70 -1.54 -7.70
C MET A 229 -4.86 -0.02 -7.90
N ALA A 230 -3.74 0.70 -7.81
CA ALA A 230 -3.71 2.13 -8.08
C ALA A 230 -2.28 2.60 -8.42
N PRO A 231 -2.10 3.63 -9.26
CA PRO A 231 -0.78 4.24 -9.51
C PRO A 231 -0.32 5.13 -8.33
N SER A 232 -1.18 5.35 -7.35
CA SER A 232 -1.02 6.39 -6.34
C SER A 232 0.22 6.23 -5.45
N LYS A 233 0.62 4.99 -5.11
CA LYS A 233 1.82 4.74 -4.31
C LYS A 233 3.08 4.76 -5.15
N THR A 234 3.04 4.14 -6.32
CA THR A 234 4.16 4.04 -7.25
C THR A 234 4.58 5.40 -7.78
N TYR A 235 3.62 6.21 -8.22
CA TYR A 235 3.90 7.48 -8.89
C TYR A 235 3.64 8.72 -8.02
N ASN A 236 3.42 8.51 -6.71
CA ASN A 236 3.16 9.58 -5.74
C ASN A 236 1.94 10.45 -6.08
N LEU A 237 0.81 9.81 -6.40
CA LEU A 237 -0.43 10.45 -6.86
C LEU A 237 -1.65 10.28 -5.91
N PRO A 238 -1.50 10.12 -4.58
CA PRO A 238 -2.68 9.84 -3.74
C PRO A 238 -3.70 10.98 -3.77
N GLY A 239 -3.26 12.22 -3.99
CA GLY A 239 -4.12 13.39 -4.08
C GLY A 239 -5.00 13.46 -5.34
N LEU A 240 -4.74 12.63 -6.36
CA LEU A 240 -5.57 12.56 -7.58
C LEU A 240 -6.79 11.64 -7.42
N ALA A 241 -6.83 10.84 -6.35
CA ALA A 241 -7.97 9.99 -6.02
C ALA A 241 -8.44 9.12 -7.20
N CYS A 242 -7.53 8.31 -7.76
CA CYS A 242 -7.84 7.36 -8.84
C CYS A 242 -7.22 6.00 -8.55
N ALA A 243 -8.07 4.98 -8.54
CA ALA A 243 -7.74 3.57 -8.36
C ALA A 243 -8.66 2.71 -9.24
N PHE A 244 -8.44 1.42 -9.27
CA PHE A 244 -9.33 0.50 -9.97
C PHE A 244 -9.38 -0.87 -9.30
N SER A 245 -10.49 -1.57 -9.53
CA SER A 245 -10.59 -3.00 -9.27
C SER A 245 -10.65 -3.78 -10.57
N VAL A 246 -10.11 -5.01 -10.55
CA VAL A 246 -10.29 -6.01 -11.62
C VAL A 246 -11.07 -7.17 -11.03
N ILE A 247 -12.24 -7.49 -11.62
CA ILE A 247 -13.12 -8.57 -11.16
C ILE A 247 -13.53 -9.40 -12.38
N GLU A 248 -12.96 -10.59 -12.51
CA GLU A 248 -13.23 -11.48 -13.65
C GLU A 248 -14.65 -12.07 -13.59
N ASN A 249 -15.04 -12.55 -12.41
CA ASN A 249 -16.33 -13.18 -12.19
C ASN A 249 -17.48 -12.19 -12.38
N THR A 250 -18.37 -12.52 -13.31
CA THR A 250 -19.51 -11.65 -13.67
C THR A 250 -20.49 -11.44 -12.52
N LYS A 251 -20.70 -12.46 -11.66
CA LYS A 251 -21.64 -12.35 -10.52
C LYS A 251 -21.05 -11.47 -9.41
N LEU A 252 -19.78 -11.68 -9.06
CA LEU A 252 -19.08 -10.82 -8.09
C LEU A 252 -19.04 -9.38 -8.58
N ARG A 253 -18.70 -9.18 -9.85
CA ARG A 253 -18.64 -7.84 -10.45
C ARG A 253 -20.01 -7.15 -10.45
N ALA A 254 -21.08 -7.89 -10.72
CA ALA A 254 -22.44 -7.33 -10.67
C ALA A 254 -22.83 -6.91 -9.24
N ARG A 255 -22.55 -7.74 -8.22
CA ARG A 255 -22.76 -7.39 -6.80
C ARG A 255 -21.96 -6.16 -6.41
N PHE A 256 -20.67 -6.12 -6.75
CA PHE A 256 -19.83 -4.96 -6.46
C PHE A 256 -20.37 -3.68 -7.11
N ARG A 257 -20.73 -3.73 -8.40
CA ARG A 257 -21.31 -2.59 -9.13
C ARG A 257 -22.65 -2.13 -8.56
N GLU A 258 -23.47 -3.05 -8.08
CA GLU A 258 -24.73 -2.70 -7.41
C GLU A 258 -24.47 -1.96 -6.10
N THR A 259 -23.51 -2.42 -5.31
CA THR A 259 -23.14 -1.81 -4.01
C THR A 259 -22.57 -0.41 -4.18
N ILE A 260 -21.76 -0.15 -5.22
CA ILE A 260 -21.17 1.18 -5.44
C ILE A 260 -22.15 2.18 -6.05
N ARG A 261 -23.28 1.69 -6.61
CA ARG A 261 -24.27 2.55 -7.29
C ARG A 261 -24.85 3.59 -6.35
N GLY A 262 -24.72 4.87 -6.72
CA GLY A 262 -25.23 5.99 -5.92
C GLY A 262 -24.39 6.36 -4.71
N ILE A 263 -23.33 5.58 -4.41
CA ILE A 263 -22.37 5.87 -3.31
C ILE A 263 -21.08 6.44 -3.90
N ILE A 264 -20.52 5.76 -4.91
CA ILE A 264 -19.31 6.20 -5.60
C ILE A 264 -19.70 6.89 -6.89
N THR A 265 -19.28 8.13 -7.03
CA THR A 265 -19.34 8.87 -8.28
C THR A 265 -18.15 8.53 -9.17
N GLU A 266 -18.17 8.99 -10.40
CA GLU A 266 -17.04 8.86 -11.31
C GLU A 266 -15.77 9.48 -10.72
N VAL A 267 -14.61 8.92 -11.07
CA VAL A 267 -13.32 9.52 -10.74
C VAL A 267 -13.18 10.87 -11.42
N ASN A 268 -12.53 11.81 -10.76
CA ASN A 268 -12.33 13.14 -11.32
C ASN A 268 -11.44 13.15 -12.57
N CYS A 269 -11.58 14.16 -13.41
CA CYS A 269 -10.87 14.24 -14.69
C CYS A 269 -9.33 14.25 -14.57
N PHE A 270 -8.77 14.80 -13.49
CA PHE A 270 -7.32 14.76 -13.25
C PHE A 270 -6.87 13.36 -12.83
N GLY A 271 -7.71 12.61 -12.12
CA GLY A 271 -7.45 11.22 -11.77
C GLY A 271 -7.29 10.35 -13.01
N TYR A 272 -8.20 10.49 -13.99
CA TYR A 272 -8.08 9.75 -15.28
C TYR A 272 -6.85 10.19 -16.08
N ALA A 273 -6.57 11.49 -16.19
CA ALA A 273 -5.38 11.97 -16.86
C ALA A 273 -4.09 11.45 -16.20
N GLY A 274 -4.06 11.46 -14.87
CA GLY A 274 -2.92 10.98 -14.09
C GLY A 274 -2.66 9.49 -14.24
N ILE A 275 -3.68 8.62 -14.15
CA ILE A 275 -3.52 7.17 -14.31
C ILE A 275 -3.10 6.80 -15.72
N THR A 276 -3.69 7.45 -16.74
CA THR A 276 -3.35 7.23 -18.14
C THR A 276 -1.88 7.57 -18.41
N ALA A 277 -1.43 8.75 -17.98
CA ALA A 277 -0.04 9.17 -18.16
C ALA A 277 0.95 8.30 -17.37
N ALA A 278 0.61 7.93 -16.12
CA ALA A 278 1.43 7.07 -15.28
C ALA A 278 1.72 5.73 -15.95
N TYR A 279 0.68 5.06 -16.43
CA TYR A 279 0.83 3.72 -17.01
C TYR A 279 1.37 3.71 -18.44
N ASN A 280 1.12 4.76 -19.23
CA ASN A 280 1.66 4.86 -20.59
C ASN A 280 3.10 5.39 -20.61
N HIS A 281 3.50 6.27 -19.70
CA HIS A 281 4.74 7.03 -19.83
C HIS A 281 5.63 7.04 -18.58
N GLY A 282 5.14 6.57 -17.41
CA GLY A 282 5.84 6.67 -16.12
C GLY A 282 6.93 5.63 -15.88
N GLU A 283 7.09 4.61 -16.74
CA GLU A 283 7.93 3.43 -16.45
C GLU A 283 9.40 3.78 -16.21
N THR A 284 10.01 4.66 -17.01
CA THR A 284 11.40 5.07 -16.82
C THR A 284 11.61 5.77 -15.47
N TRP A 285 10.66 6.64 -15.08
CA TRP A 285 10.68 7.30 -13.77
C TRP A 285 10.56 6.27 -12.63
N ARG A 286 9.68 5.29 -12.75
CA ARG A 286 9.50 4.21 -11.77
C ARG A 286 10.79 3.41 -11.57
N GLN A 287 11.45 3.01 -12.64
CA GLN A 287 12.70 2.23 -12.55
C GLN A 287 13.84 3.01 -11.87
N GLU A 288 13.98 4.30 -12.18
CA GLU A 288 14.94 5.15 -11.49
C GLU A 288 14.56 5.39 -10.02
N LEU A 289 13.27 5.52 -9.71
CA LEU A 289 12.75 5.57 -8.35
C LEU A 289 13.12 4.31 -7.57
N LEU A 290 12.90 3.12 -8.12
CA LEU A 290 13.23 1.86 -7.46
C LEU A 290 14.72 1.74 -7.16
N THR A 291 15.58 2.17 -8.09
CA THR A 291 17.03 2.24 -7.86
C THR A 291 17.36 3.17 -6.69
N TYR A 292 16.70 4.31 -6.60
CA TYR A 292 16.90 5.28 -5.52
C TYR A 292 16.40 4.73 -4.18
N LEU A 293 15.21 4.13 -4.16
CA LEU A 293 14.60 3.53 -2.97
C LEU A 293 15.42 2.36 -2.43
N ARG A 294 16.01 1.53 -3.31
CA ARG A 294 16.95 0.49 -2.89
C ARG A 294 18.15 1.09 -2.16
N GLY A 295 18.73 2.17 -2.70
CA GLY A 295 19.81 2.88 -2.01
C GLY A 295 19.40 3.43 -0.65
N ASN A 296 18.18 3.92 -0.50
CA ASN A 296 17.63 4.37 0.78
C ASN A 296 17.37 3.20 1.74
N TYR A 297 16.82 2.08 1.24
CA TYR A 297 16.65 0.85 2.04
C TYR A 297 17.99 0.36 2.59
N ASN A 298 19.02 0.25 1.75
CA ASN A 298 20.35 -0.17 2.18
C ASN A 298 20.95 0.75 3.24
N LEU A 299 20.71 2.06 3.13
CA LEU A 299 21.13 3.04 4.14
C LEU A 299 20.42 2.77 5.47
N VAL A 300 19.08 2.59 5.47
CA VAL A 300 18.31 2.27 6.67
C VAL A 300 18.80 0.97 7.30
N GLU A 301 18.90 -0.09 6.52
CA GLU A 301 19.32 -1.41 7.01
C GLU A 301 20.71 -1.38 7.67
N ASN A 302 21.68 -0.80 6.98
CA ASN A 302 23.04 -0.66 7.51
C ASN A 302 23.07 0.21 8.77
N PHE A 303 22.39 1.34 8.77
CA PHE A 303 22.36 2.25 9.90
C PHE A 303 21.75 1.60 11.16
N ILE A 304 20.60 0.95 11.01
CA ILE A 304 19.95 0.24 12.14
C ILE A 304 20.87 -0.86 12.67
N LYS A 305 21.46 -1.66 11.77
CA LYS A 305 22.35 -2.77 12.17
C LYS A 305 23.60 -2.31 12.90
N THR A 306 24.19 -1.17 12.51
CA THR A 306 25.49 -0.70 13.07
C THR A 306 25.31 0.25 14.24
N GLU A 307 24.33 1.15 14.19
CA GLU A 307 24.17 2.24 15.16
C GLU A 307 23.08 2.00 16.21
N LEU A 308 22.10 1.15 15.90
CA LEU A 308 20.89 0.95 16.72
C LEU A 308 20.52 -0.55 16.86
N PRO A 309 21.42 -1.39 17.39
CA PRO A 309 21.18 -2.83 17.49
C PRO A 309 20.01 -3.21 18.42
N GLU A 310 19.49 -2.29 19.22
CA GLU A 310 18.30 -2.47 20.04
C GLU A 310 17.01 -2.41 19.22
N ILE A 311 17.02 -1.81 18.03
CA ILE A 311 15.90 -1.79 17.10
C ILE A 311 16.00 -3.03 16.22
N THR A 312 14.94 -3.83 16.18
CA THR A 312 14.87 -4.95 15.23
C THR A 312 14.24 -4.49 13.93
N PHE A 313 14.99 -4.60 12.85
CA PHE A 313 14.52 -4.36 11.48
C PHE A 313 14.76 -5.61 10.64
N ARG A 314 13.69 -6.16 10.09
CA ARG A 314 13.73 -7.38 9.29
C ARG A 314 13.85 -7.08 7.82
N PRO A 315 14.42 -8.00 7.02
CA PRO A 315 14.51 -7.85 5.57
C PRO A 315 13.14 -7.58 4.94
N MET A 316 13.11 -6.64 4.00
CA MET A 316 11.93 -6.30 3.22
C MET A 316 12.29 -6.21 1.73
N GLU A 317 11.32 -6.49 0.88
CA GLU A 317 11.50 -6.62 -0.57
C GLU A 317 10.82 -5.48 -1.36
N ALA A 318 9.85 -4.82 -0.73
CA ALA A 318 8.98 -3.85 -1.39
C ALA A 318 8.55 -2.69 -0.48
N THR A 319 7.87 -1.73 -1.05
CA THR A 319 7.38 -0.48 -0.46
C THR A 319 8.50 0.54 -0.21
N TYR A 320 8.20 1.61 0.49
CA TYR A 320 9.17 2.59 1.01
C TYR A 320 8.93 2.86 2.50
N LEU A 321 8.46 1.81 3.22
CA LEU A 321 7.92 1.89 4.58
C LEU A 321 8.63 0.87 5.45
N ALA A 322 9.67 1.29 6.17
CA ALA A 322 10.43 0.43 7.07
C ALA A 322 9.71 0.22 8.40
N TRP A 323 9.57 -1.03 8.82
CA TRP A 323 8.85 -1.45 10.02
C TRP A 323 9.83 -1.87 11.12
N PHE A 324 9.90 -1.08 12.19
CA PHE A 324 10.84 -1.25 13.29
C PHE A 324 10.15 -1.79 14.54
N ASP A 325 10.62 -2.91 15.07
CA ASP A 325 10.31 -3.35 16.43
C ASP A 325 11.24 -2.61 17.41
N VAL A 326 10.63 -1.79 18.26
CA VAL A 326 11.31 -0.96 19.26
C VAL A 326 11.04 -1.43 20.69
N ASN A 327 10.53 -2.65 20.87
CA ASN A 327 10.17 -3.20 22.18
C ASN A 327 11.34 -3.19 23.17
N LYS A 328 12.56 -3.47 22.71
CA LYS A 328 13.78 -3.46 23.54
C LYS A 328 14.11 -2.06 24.09
N LEU A 329 13.56 -0.99 23.51
CA LEU A 329 13.75 0.36 24.03
C LEU A 329 12.95 0.62 25.31
N GLY A 330 11.94 -0.21 25.64
CA GLY A 330 11.13 -0.07 26.85
C GLY A 330 10.32 1.24 26.92
N LEU A 331 10.03 1.84 25.77
CA LEU A 331 9.29 3.11 25.68
C LEU A 331 7.80 2.87 25.91
N LYS A 332 7.17 3.72 26.72
CA LYS A 332 5.72 3.63 26.95
C LYS A 332 4.91 4.00 25.70
N ASP A 333 5.31 5.05 25.01
CA ASP A 333 4.75 5.52 23.73
C ASP A 333 5.92 5.88 22.81
N PRO A 334 6.33 4.92 21.95
CA PRO A 334 7.47 5.15 21.06
C PRO A 334 7.26 6.33 20.11
N THR A 335 6.05 6.51 19.58
CA THR A 335 5.75 7.57 18.61
C THR A 335 5.86 8.96 19.25
N GLU A 336 5.24 9.15 20.42
CA GLU A 336 5.35 10.40 21.16
C GLU A 336 6.81 10.68 21.56
N TYR A 337 7.54 9.63 21.94
CA TYR A 337 8.96 9.74 22.31
C TYR A 337 9.80 10.27 21.15
N PHE A 338 9.71 9.67 19.97
CA PHE A 338 10.43 10.11 18.78
C PHE A 338 9.99 11.51 18.32
N GLU A 339 8.69 11.85 18.38
CA GLU A 339 8.22 13.20 18.08
C GLU A 339 8.83 14.27 19.02
N LYS A 340 9.00 14.00 20.31
CA LYS A 340 9.69 14.88 21.27
C LYS A 340 11.17 15.08 20.95
N HIS A 341 11.77 14.12 20.23
CA HIS A 341 13.17 14.18 19.80
C HIS A 341 13.34 14.63 18.34
N GLY A 342 12.31 15.22 17.74
CA GLY A 342 12.38 15.90 16.45
C GLY A 342 12.13 15.00 15.23
N VAL A 343 11.63 13.76 15.37
CA VAL A 343 11.30 12.90 14.24
C VAL A 343 9.89 12.31 14.37
N GLY A 344 9.07 12.52 13.35
CA GLY A 344 7.70 11.99 13.28
C GLY A 344 7.65 10.67 12.54
N LEU A 345 7.32 9.58 13.24
CA LEU A 345 7.13 8.23 12.71
C LEU A 345 5.64 7.83 12.77
N THR A 346 5.24 6.78 12.08
CA THR A 346 3.89 6.23 12.21
C THR A 346 3.82 5.29 13.40
N ASP A 347 2.79 5.44 14.25
CA ASP A 347 2.48 4.50 15.33
C ASP A 347 2.08 3.14 14.77
N GLY A 348 2.66 2.07 15.29
CA GLY A 348 2.36 0.70 14.92
C GLY A 348 1.08 0.14 15.54
N THR A 349 0.59 0.74 16.63
CA THR A 349 -0.60 0.25 17.34
C THR A 349 -1.83 0.10 16.44
N PRO A 350 -2.17 1.07 15.55
CA PRO A 350 -3.30 0.93 14.63
C PRO A 350 -3.13 -0.19 13.60
N PHE A 351 -1.90 -0.69 13.37
CA PHE A 351 -1.60 -1.81 12.48
C PHE A 351 -1.75 -3.18 13.14
N ASP A 352 -2.14 -3.23 14.42
CA ASP A 352 -2.06 -4.40 15.30
C ASP A 352 -0.60 -4.80 15.65
N GLY A 353 0.30 -3.82 15.66
CA GLY A 353 1.72 -3.97 15.99
C GLY A 353 2.17 -3.02 17.10
N PRO A 354 1.70 -3.22 18.35
CA PRO A 354 2.16 -2.40 19.47
C PRO A 354 3.68 -2.52 19.62
N GLN A 355 4.32 -1.46 20.12
CA GLN A 355 5.78 -1.38 20.21
C GLN A 355 6.54 -1.45 18.87
N HIS A 356 5.84 -1.15 17.78
CA HIS A 356 6.46 -0.91 16.48
C HIS A 356 6.25 0.54 16.04
N VAL A 357 7.17 1.01 15.23
CA VAL A 357 7.03 2.28 14.49
C VAL A 357 7.37 2.06 13.04
N ARG A 358 6.74 2.84 12.14
CA ARG A 358 7.01 2.75 10.71
C ARG A 358 7.64 4.03 10.19
N LEU A 359 8.79 3.91 9.55
CA LEU A 359 9.52 4.99 8.90
C LEU A 359 9.27 4.98 7.40
N ASN A 360 8.92 6.13 6.81
CA ASN A 360 8.83 6.34 5.38
C ASN A 360 10.19 6.84 4.85
N PHE A 361 10.86 6.01 4.02
CA PHE A 361 12.13 6.37 3.37
C PHE A 361 11.97 6.82 1.90
N GLY A 362 10.75 7.10 1.45
CA GLY A 362 10.44 7.70 0.14
C GLY A 362 10.73 9.21 0.13
N CYS A 363 11.95 9.60 0.40
CA CYS A 363 12.40 10.99 0.51
C CYS A 363 13.86 11.14 0.03
N PRO A 364 14.36 12.37 -0.23
CA PRO A 364 15.76 12.62 -0.52
C PRO A 364 16.69 12.01 0.52
N ARG A 365 17.82 11.47 0.07
CA ARG A 365 18.77 10.74 0.92
C ARG A 365 19.26 11.57 2.11
N ALA A 366 19.62 12.83 1.88
CA ALA A 366 20.06 13.72 2.97
C ALA A 366 19.00 13.89 4.06
N ARG A 367 17.70 13.90 3.69
CA ARG A 367 16.60 13.95 4.66
C ARG A 367 16.47 12.64 5.43
N LEU A 368 16.67 11.52 4.76
CA LEU A 368 16.65 10.21 5.42
C LEU A 368 17.83 10.09 6.41
N GLU A 369 19.02 10.51 6.03
CA GLU A 369 20.20 10.56 6.90
C GLU A 369 19.93 11.41 8.14
N GLU A 370 19.39 12.63 7.98
CA GLU A 370 18.97 13.49 9.07
C GLU A 370 17.98 12.78 10.02
N GLY A 371 16.97 12.12 9.47
CA GLY A 371 15.98 11.38 10.26
C GLY A 371 16.56 10.21 11.04
N LEU A 372 17.46 9.45 10.44
CA LEU A 372 18.17 8.35 11.11
C LEU A 372 19.06 8.85 12.25
N GLU A 373 19.76 9.97 12.07
CA GLU A 373 20.56 10.61 13.14
C GLU A 373 19.68 11.11 14.29
N LEU A 374 18.50 11.68 13.99
CA LEU A 374 17.54 12.08 15.03
C LEU A 374 17.04 10.85 15.82
N ILE A 375 16.76 9.73 15.16
CA ILE A 375 16.39 8.48 15.82
C ILE A 375 17.53 8.00 16.72
N ALA A 376 18.76 7.99 16.22
CA ALA A 376 19.92 7.56 17.01
C ALA A 376 20.15 8.44 18.24
N LYS A 377 20.02 9.75 18.07
CA LYS A 377 20.11 10.71 19.19
C LYS A 377 19.01 10.44 20.23
N ALA A 378 17.78 10.16 19.79
CA ALA A 378 16.67 9.82 20.69
C ALA A 378 16.95 8.53 21.46
N VAL A 379 17.45 7.48 20.79
CA VAL A 379 17.76 6.20 21.44
C VAL A 379 18.86 6.37 22.49
N ARG A 380 19.92 7.11 22.19
CA ARG A 380 21.01 7.39 23.13
C ARG A 380 20.55 8.22 24.34
N ALA A 381 19.69 9.22 24.13
CA ALA A 381 19.17 10.09 25.22
C ALA A 381 18.22 9.32 26.18
N ARG A 382 17.75 8.13 25.86
CA ARG A 382 16.97 7.26 26.76
C ARG A 382 17.82 6.77 27.95
N ASP A 383 19.08 6.55 27.73
CA ASP A 383 20.03 5.96 28.71
C ASP A 383 20.68 7.01 29.62
N GLU A 384 20.42 8.31 29.38
CA GLU A 384 20.83 9.44 30.19
C GLU A 384 19.74 9.80 31.24
#